data_07897774de6acfebadc9bf13e2b6ecc2
#
_entry.id   07897774de6acfebadc9bf13e2b6ecc2
#
_cell.length_a   1.000
_cell.length_b   1.000
_cell.length_c   1.000
_cell.angle_alpha   90.00
_cell.angle_beta   90.00
_cell.angle_gamma   90.00
#
_symmetry.space_group_name_H-M   'P 1'
#
loop_
_entity.id
_entity.type
_entity.pdbx_description
1 polymer ?
#
loop_
_entity_poly.entity_id
_entity_poly.type
_entity_poly.pdbx_seq_one_letter_code
_entity_poly.pdbx_strand_id
1 'polypeptide(L)'
;KESMKDFSRVASRYVDIIMARLFSHADIEELAKYSTAPVINGMTNAEHPCQIAGDFLTMFEKRKKIKKIAYVGDCNNNVTNSLLYAAAILGIDIAVASPEGKEFEPDKNVINGCKRIAKKTSAEISVFYDAKKAVKDADFVHTDSWMSYRVPKEKEAPRIKALMPFQVNAKLMKYSNNAMFMHCLPAKRGHEVTGEVMDSPASIVIDQAENRLYAQKAILLWLLERA
;
A
#
# COMPACT_ATOMS: atom_id res chain seq x y z
N LYS A 1 -12.03 -15.09 -26.93
CA LYS A 1 -11.38 -13.99 -26.17
C LYS A 1 -9.89 -14.10 -26.45
N GLU A 2 -9.25 -13.00 -26.84
CA GLU A 2 -7.80 -12.95 -27.12
C GLU A 2 -7.00 -13.30 -25.86
N SER A 3 -5.86 -14.00 -26.04
CA SER A 3 -4.97 -14.33 -24.93
C SER A 3 -4.20 -13.08 -24.47
N MET A 4 -3.83 -13.01 -23.18
CA MET A 4 -2.98 -11.92 -22.69
C MET A 4 -1.64 -11.88 -23.41
N LYS A 5 -1.10 -13.03 -23.79
CA LYS A 5 0.12 -13.16 -24.61
C LYS A 5 0.01 -12.46 -25.97
N ASP A 6 -1.06 -12.72 -26.72
CA ASP A 6 -1.22 -12.13 -28.05
C ASP A 6 -1.51 -10.64 -27.98
N PHE A 7 -2.38 -10.23 -27.04
CA PHE A 7 -2.63 -8.82 -26.73
C PHE A 7 -1.33 -8.08 -26.39
N SER A 8 -0.49 -8.64 -25.53
CA SER A 8 0.80 -8.05 -25.14
C SER A 8 1.71 -7.80 -26.32
N ARG A 9 1.86 -8.82 -27.19
CA ARG A 9 2.73 -8.76 -28.39
C ARG A 9 2.24 -7.71 -29.39
N VAL A 10 0.94 -7.54 -29.52
CA VAL A 10 0.36 -6.53 -30.44
C VAL A 10 0.47 -5.14 -29.82
N ALA A 11 0.01 -4.96 -28.57
CA ALA A 11 -0.02 -3.67 -27.89
C ALA A 11 1.37 -3.04 -27.78
N SER A 12 2.40 -3.84 -27.47
CA SER A 12 3.77 -3.36 -27.34
C SER A 12 4.41 -2.89 -28.67
N ARG A 13 3.72 -3.09 -29.81
CA ARG A 13 4.17 -2.56 -31.11
C ARG A 13 3.62 -1.15 -31.40
N TYR A 14 2.67 -0.68 -30.62
CA TYR A 14 2.02 0.62 -30.84
C TYR A 14 2.46 1.69 -29.84
N VAL A 15 3.13 1.31 -28.75
CA VAL A 15 3.44 2.21 -27.64
C VAL A 15 4.84 1.97 -27.11
N ASP A 16 5.42 3.00 -26.48
CA ASP A 16 6.73 2.92 -25.83
C ASP A 16 6.63 2.41 -24.39
N ILE A 17 5.48 2.55 -23.73
CA ILE A 17 5.20 2.05 -22.38
C ILE A 17 3.75 1.59 -22.29
N ILE A 18 3.50 0.50 -21.57
CA ILE A 18 2.16 0.04 -21.22
C ILE A 18 1.93 0.25 -19.72
N MET A 19 0.92 1.03 -19.33
CA MET A 19 0.42 1.04 -17.96
C MET A 19 -0.90 0.27 -17.92
N ALA A 20 -0.99 -0.74 -17.06
CA ALA A 20 -2.21 -1.52 -16.91
C ALA A 20 -2.67 -1.58 -15.44
N ARG A 21 -3.97 -1.39 -15.24
CA ARG A 21 -4.67 -1.64 -13.98
C ARG A 21 -5.61 -2.81 -14.17
N LEU A 22 -5.21 -3.97 -13.65
CA LEU A 22 -5.90 -5.25 -13.84
C LEU A 22 -6.36 -5.81 -12.51
N PHE A 23 -7.34 -6.73 -12.53
CA PHE A 23 -7.72 -7.44 -11.32
C PHE A 23 -6.68 -8.51 -10.98
N SER A 24 -6.38 -9.39 -11.93
CA SER A 24 -5.47 -10.52 -11.75
C SER A 24 -4.00 -10.06 -11.82
N HIS A 25 -3.23 -10.42 -10.80
CA HIS A 25 -1.78 -10.17 -10.81
C HIS A 25 -1.07 -11.03 -11.87
N ALA A 26 -1.51 -12.27 -12.05
CA ALA A 26 -0.97 -13.14 -13.09
C ALA A 26 -1.11 -12.57 -14.50
N ASP A 27 -2.20 -11.84 -14.76
CA ASP A 27 -2.42 -11.22 -16.08
C ASP A 27 -1.41 -10.11 -16.35
N ILE A 28 -1.03 -9.31 -15.35
CA ILE A 28 -0.02 -8.26 -15.55
C ILE A 28 1.39 -8.83 -15.65
N GLU A 29 1.67 -9.94 -14.95
CA GLU A 29 2.92 -10.68 -15.12
C GLU A 29 3.03 -11.29 -16.51
N GLU A 30 1.94 -11.86 -17.04
CA GLU A 30 1.88 -12.38 -18.39
C GLU A 30 2.03 -11.26 -19.44
N LEU A 31 1.36 -10.12 -19.24
CA LEU A 31 1.49 -8.92 -20.07
C LEU A 31 2.97 -8.47 -20.13
N ALA A 32 3.62 -8.34 -18.97
CA ALA A 32 5.01 -7.94 -18.89
C ALA A 32 5.98 -8.95 -19.54
N LYS A 33 5.68 -10.24 -19.39
CA LYS A 33 6.52 -11.33 -19.95
C LYS A 33 6.61 -11.31 -21.48
N TYR A 34 5.52 -10.94 -22.16
CA TYR A 34 5.43 -11.00 -23.62
C TYR A 34 5.49 -9.62 -24.31
N SER A 35 5.50 -8.55 -23.54
CA SER A 35 5.67 -7.18 -24.03
C SER A 35 7.14 -6.91 -24.40
N THR A 36 7.34 -6.21 -25.50
CA THR A 36 8.65 -5.60 -25.85
C THR A 36 8.80 -4.19 -25.30
N ALA A 37 7.69 -3.56 -24.88
CA ALA A 37 7.68 -2.28 -24.18
C ALA A 37 7.62 -2.51 -22.67
N PRO A 38 8.21 -1.64 -21.82
CA PRO A 38 8.06 -1.69 -20.38
C PRO A 38 6.60 -1.70 -19.94
N VAL A 39 6.28 -2.50 -18.89
CA VAL A 39 4.93 -2.58 -18.33
C VAL A 39 4.92 -2.04 -16.89
N ILE A 40 4.06 -1.07 -16.65
CA ILE A 40 3.82 -0.49 -15.32
C ILE A 40 2.58 -1.14 -14.70
N ASN A 41 2.76 -1.76 -13.52
CA ASN A 41 1.64 -2.22 -12.70
C ASN A 41 0.92 -1.01 -12.09
N GLY A 42 -0.17 -0.55 -12.69
CA GLY A 42 -1.00 0.53 -12.20
C GLY A 42 -1.81 0.15 -10.94
N MET A 43 -2.16 -1.10 -10.79
CA MET A 43 -2.71 -1.79 -9.62
C MET A 43 -3.20 -3.19 -10.01
N THR A 44 -3.05 -4.14 -9.13
CA THR A 44 -3.72 -5.45 -9.20
C THR A 44 -4.38 -5.81 -7.87
N ASN A 45 -4.97 -7.00 -7.79
CA ASN A 45 -5.47 -7.54 -6.53
C ASN A 45 -4.37 -7.83 -5.50
N ALA A 46 -3.13 -8.04 -5.96
CA ALA A 46 -1.99 -8.38 -5.09
C ALA A 46 -1.15 -7.17 -4.70
N GLU A 47 -0.99 -6.19 -5.59
CA GLU A 47 -0.04 -5.09 -5.41
C GLU A 47 -0.55 -3.75 -5.96
N HIS A 48 -0.02 -2.65 -5.40
CA HIS A 48 -0.22 -1.27 -5.87
C HIS A 48 1.08 -0.46 -5.82
N PRO A 49 2.11 -0.85 -6.60
CA PRO A 49 3.45 -0.26 -6.50
C PRO A 49 3.46 1.24 -6.81
N CYS A 50 2.65 1.70 -7.76
CA CYS A 50 2.53 3.12 -8.08
C CYS A 50 2.00 3.98 -6.93
N GLN A 51 1.13 3.43 -6.07
CA GLN A 51 0.69 4.11 -4.85
C GLN A 51 1.87 4.25 -3.89
N ILE A 52 2.54 3.15 -3.64
CA ILE A 52 3.60 3.09 -2.64
C ILE A 52 4.81 3.95 -3.04
N ALA A 53 5.12 4.08 -4.32
CA ALA A 53 6.14 5.03 -4.78
C ALA A 53 5.80 6.48 -4.40
N GLY A 54 4.54 6.90 -4.56
CA GLY A 54 4.07 8.22 -4.11
C GLY A 54 4.07 8.36 -2.59
N ASP A 55 3.71 7.31 -1.86
CA ASP A 55 3.69 7.30 -0.40
C ASP A 55 5.10 7.50 0.17
N PHE A 56 6.09 6.76 -0.33
CA PHE A 56 7.48 6.92 0.12
C PHE A 56 8.09 8.25 -0.31
N LEU A 57 7.76 8.78 -1.49
CA LEU A 57 8.16 10.12 -1.88
C LEU A 57 7.67 11.14 -0.84
N THR A 58 6.39 11.06 -0.46
CA THR A 58 5.80 11.94 0.55
C THR A 58 6.46 11.77 1.92
N MET A 59 6.69 10.53 2.34
CA MET A 59 7.36 10.24 3.62
C MET A 59 8.76 10.86 3.68
N PHE A 60 9.56 10.73 2.61
CA PHE A 60 10.92 11.28 2.55
C PHE A 60 10.94 12.81 2.47
N GLU A 61 9.95 13.45 1.86
CA GLU A 61 9.81 14.91 1.89
C GLU A 61 9.46 15.43 3.28
N LYS A 62 8.64 14.69 4.02
CA LYS A 62 8.20 15.11 5.37
C LYS A 62 9.21 14.78 6.46
N ARG A 63 10.00 13.71 6.32
CA ARG A 63 11.01 13.29 7.31
C ARG A 63 12.31 12.82 6.64
N LYS A 64 13.42 13.44 7.02
CA LYS A 64 14.77 13.04 6.55
C LYS A 64 15.17 11.62 6.96
N LYS A 65 14.65 11.13 8.09
CA LYS A 65 14.90 9.78 8.60
C LYS A 65 13.58 9.18 9.05
N ILE A 66 13.25 8.05 8.49
CA ILE A 66 12.08 7.24 8.81
C ILE A 66 12.59 6.01 9.56
N LYS A 67 12.12 5.80 10.77
CA LYS A 67 12.45 4.62 11.56
C LYS A 67 11.40 3.54 11.40
N LYS A 68 10.12 3.91 11.56
CA LYS A 68 9.02 2.95 11.61
C LYS A 68 7.76 3.48 10.95
N ILE A 69 7.13 2.61 10.16
CA ILE A 69 5.80 2.81 9.60
C ILE A 69 4.84 1.85 10.31
N ALA A 70 3.64 2.33 10.64
CA ALA A 70 2.55 1.48 11.09
C ALA A 70 1.43 1.46 10.05
N TYR A 71 0.91 0.26 9.73
CA TYR A 71 -0.31 0.10 8.98
C TYR A 71 -1.38 -0.53 9.88
N VAL A 72 -2.60 0.03 9.91
CA VAL A 72 -3.66 -0.40 10.83
C VAL A 72 -4.98 -0.58 10.08
N GLY A 73 -5.64 -1.70 10.29
CA GLY A 73 -6.94 -2.00 9.69
C GLY A 73 -6.99 -3.34 8.96
N ASP A 74 -7.49 -3.35 7.73
CA ASP A 74 -7.46 -4.54 6.88
C ASP A 74 -6.06 -4.72 6.29
N CYS A 75 -5.33 -5.70 6.77
CA CYS A 75 -3.97 -5.99 6.27
C CYS A 75 -3.95 -6.99 5.10
N ASN A 76 -5.09 -7.54 4.71
CA ASN A 76 -5.18 -8.45 3.56
C ASN A 76 -5.54 -7.70 2.27
N ASN A 77 -4.70 -6.78 1.85
CA ASN A 77 -4.91 -6.01 0.63
C ASN A 77 -3.60 -5.67 -0.10
N ASN A 78 -3.74 -5.17 -1.32
CA ASN A 78 -2.65 -4.86 -2.22
C ASN A 78 -1.77 -3.68 -1.76
N VAL A 79 -2.34 -2.69 -1.07
CA VAL A 79 -1.60 -1.53 -0.53
C VAL A 79 -0.69 -2.00 0.61
N THR A 80 -1.21 -2.82 1.53
CA THR A 80 -0.43 -3.40 2.62
C THR A 80 0.71 -4.26 2.08
N ASN A 81 0.45 -5.10 1.08
CA ASN A 81 1.47 -5.96 0.48
C ASN A 81 2.62 -5.12 -0.10
N SER A 82 2.29 -4.13 -0.91
CA SER A 82 3.30 -3.26 -1.55
C SER A 82 4.04 -2.40 -0.52
N LEU A 83 3.36 -1.92 0.53
CA LEU A 83 3.98 -1.15 1.61
C LEU A 83 4.99 -2.00 2.40
N LEU A 84 4.64 -3.26 2.71
CA LEU A 84 5.51 -4.23 3.36
C LEU A 84 6.78 -4.51 2.54
N TYR A 85 6.64 -4.77 1.24
CA TYR A 85 7.79 -4.99 0.36
C TYR A 85 8.69 -3.76 0.26
N ALA A 86 8.12 -2.57 0.08
CA ALA A 86 8.91 -1.34 -0.03
C ALA A 86 9.66 -1.02 1.27
N ALA A 87 9.00 -1.15 2.43
CA ALA A 87 9.64 -0.97 3.72
C ALA A 87 10.81 -1.96 3.92
N ALA A 88 10.60 -3.24 3.60
CA ALA A 88 11.63 -4.26 3.66
C ALA A 88 12.84 -3.95 2.75
N ILE A 89 12.60 -3.47 1.53
CA ILE A 89 13.64 -3.10 0.56
C ILE A 89 14.44 -1.88 1.04
N LEU A 90 13.75 -0.90 1.60
CA LEU A 90 14.34 0.37 2.03
C LEU A 90 14.99 0.32 3.42
N GLY A 91 14.90 -0.80 4.13
CA GLY A 91 15.47 -0.94 5.46
C GLY A 91 14.70 -0.15 6.54
N ILE A 92 13.39 0.03 6.35
CA ILE A 92 12.50 0.76 7.26
C ILE A 92 11.66 -0.25 8.03
N ASP A 93 11.60 -0.11 9.35
CA ASP A 93 10.75 -0.98 10.17
C ASP A 93 9.27 -0.77 9.84
N ILE A 94 8.51 -1.86 9.77
CA ILE A 94 7.08 -1.80 9.54
C ILE A 94 6.33 -2.72 10.49
N ALA A 95 5.32 -2.17 11.13
CA ALA A 95 4.38 -2.89 11.97
C ALA A 95 2.98 -2.82 11.36
N VAL A 96 2.35 -3.98 11.16
CA VAL A 96 0.98 -4.04 10.68
C VAL A 96 0.06 -4.59 11.77
N ALA A 97 -1.16 -4.05 11.88
CA ALA A 97 -2.15 -4.54 12.84
C ALA A 97 -3.52 -4.69 12.21
N SER A 98 -4.12 -5.87 12.41
CA SER A 98 -5.46 -6.23 11.95
C SER A 98 -6.19 -7.08 12.97
N PRO A 99 -7.52 -7.29 12.83
CA PRO A 99 -8.18 -8.38 13.51
C PRO A 99 -7.52 -9.72 13.21
N GLU A 100 -7.58 -10.64 14.15
CA GLU A 100 -7.14 -12.02 13.94
C GLU A 100 -8.01 -12.73 12.90
N GLY A 101 -7.38 -13.51 12.03
CA GLY A 101 -8.06 -14.32 11.02
C GLY A 101 -7.60 -14.01 9.57
N LYS A 102 -7.60 -15.06 8.75
CA LYS A 102 -7.12 -15.02 7.35
C LYS A 102 -7.80 -13.95 6.47
N GLU A 103 -8.97 -13.50 6.87
CA GLU A 103 -9.71 -12.47 6.14
C GLU A 103 -9.06 -11.08 6.26
N PHE A 104 -8.35 -10.83 7.36
CA PHE A 104 -7.78 -9.51 7.69
C PHE A 104 -6.25 -9.51 7.79
N GLU A 105 -5.65 -10.66 8.05
CA GLU A 105 -4.20 -10.79 8.21
C GLU A 105 -3.47 -10.61 6.87
N PRO A 106 -2.25 -10.07 6.88
CA PRO A 106 -1.43 -10.03 5.69
C PRO A 106 -1.10 -11.46 5.21
N ASP A 107 -0.96 -11.66 3.90
CA ASP A 107 -0.60 -12.95 3.33
C ASP A 107 0.73 -13.45 3.90
N LYS A 108 0.76 -14.70 4.36
CA LYS A 108 1.96 -15.31 4.96
C LYS A 108 3.13 -15.38 3.97
N ASN A 109 2.86 -15.55 2.68
CA ASN A 109 3.90 -15.56 1.65
C ASN A 109 4.53 -14.18 1.49
N VAL A 110 3.71 -13.11 1.55
CA VAL A 110 4.18 -11.72 1.54
C VAL A 110 5.07 -11.47 2.76
N ILE A 111 4.59 -11.80 3.96
CA ILE A 111 5.38 -11.64 5.19
C ILE A 111 6.71 -12.39 5.12
N ASN A 112 6.69 -13.64 4.67
CA ASN A 112 7.90 -14.45 4.53
C ASN A 112 8.85 -13.88 3.47
N GLY A 113 8.32 -13.37 2.36
CA GLY A 113 9.07 -12.65 1.32
C GLY A 113 9.77 -11.41 1.89
N CYS A 114 9.02 -10.57 2.59
CA CYS A 114 9.54 -9.36 3.22
C CYS A 114 10.61 -9.68 4.28
N LYS A 115 10.41 -10.68 5.12
CA LYS A 115 11.41 -11.11 6.11
C LYS A 115 12.70 -11.61 5.47
N ARG A 116 12.63 -12.25 4.29
CA ARG A 116 13.85 -12.63 3.54
C ARG A 116 14.63 -11.42 3.03
N ILE A 117 13.93 -10.41 2.51
CA ILE A 117 14.53 -9.14 2.08
C ILE A 117 15.12 -8.40 3.28
N ALA A 118 14.37 -8.31 4.36
CA ALA A 118 14.73 -7.61 5.59
C ALA A 118 16.03 -8.16 6.24
N LYS A 119 16.38 -9.43 6.02
CA LYS A 119 17.68 -9.97 6.45
C LYS A 119 18.89 -9.21 5.85
N LYS A 120 18.72 -8.58 4.69
CA LYS A 120 19.79 -7.81 4.01
C LYS A 120 19.77 -6.33 4.38
N THR A 121 18.63 -5.80 4.77
CA THR A 121 18.41 -4.38 5.05
C THR A 121 18.28 -4.07 6.55
N SER A 122 18.17 -5.11 7.39
CA SER A 122 17.96 -5.04 8.84
C SER A 122 16.61 -4.41 9.25
N ALA A 123 15.61 -4.34 8.34
CA ALA A 123 14.27 -3.90 8.66
C ALA A 123 13.54 -4.91 9.57
N GLU A 124 12.80 -4.44 10.55
CA GLU A 124 11.91 -5.27 11.36
C GLU A 124 10.50 -5.33 10.76
N ILE A 125 9.98 -6.54 10.49
CA ILE A 125 8.63 -6.78 9.97
C ILE A 125 7.80 -7.44 11.06
N SER A 126 6.87 -6.67 11.65
CA SER A 126 6.06 -7.09 12.79
C SER A 126 4.57 -7.14 12.47
N VAL A 127 3.87 -8.18 12.94
CA VAL A 127 2.42 -8.34 12.81
C VAL A 127 1.80 -8.37 14.20
N PHE A 128 0.75 -7.59 14.42
CA PHE A 128 0.05 -7.46 15.69
C PHE A 128 -1.47 -7.60 15.52
N TYR A 129 -2.14 -8.00 16.60
CA TYR A 129 -3.60 -7.99 16.74
C TYR A 129 -4.07 -6.86 17.68
N ASP A 130 -3.19 -5.90 17.92
CA ASP A 130 -3.45 -4.71 18.75
C ASP A 130 -2.88 -3.48 18.00
N ALA A 131 -3.77 -2.59 17.59
CA ALA A 131 -3.42 -1.37 16.87
C ALA A 131 -2.42 -0.49 17.65
N LYS A 132 -2.55 -0.42 18.98
CA LYS A 132 -1.65 0.40 19.83
C LYS A 132 -0.21 -0.10 19.78
N LYS A 133 -0.02 -1.44 19.73
CA LYS A 133 1.32 -2.02 19.61
C LYS A 133 1.96 -1.70 18.27
N ALA A 134 1.18 -1.70 17.19
CA ALA A 134 1.69 -1.36 15.87
C ALA A 134 2.10 0.11 15.77
N VAL A 135 1.25 1.04 16.23
CA VAL A 135 1.51 2.48 16.10
C VAL A 135 2.54 3.02 17.10
N LYS A 136 2.87 2.24 18.15
CA LYS A 136 3.87 2.66 19.12
C LYS A 136 5.18 3.01 18.42
N ASP A 137 5.70 4.21 18.69
CA ASP A 137 6.95 4.75 18.14
C ASP A 137 7.00 4.88 16.60
N ALA A 138 5.85 4.79 15.92
CA ALA A 138 5.78 4.98 14.48
C ALA A 138 5.92 6.46 14.07
N ASP A 139 6.61 6.70 12.97
CA ASP A 139 6.75 8.01 12.33
C ASP A 139 5.57 8.31 11.39
N PHE A 140 4.97 7.27 10.82
CA PHE A 140 3.81 7.33 9.95
C PHE A 140 2.79 6.26 10.34
N VAL A 141 1.51 6.64 10.33
CA VAL A 141 0.38 5.71 10.51
C VAL A 141 -0.42 5.71 9.22
N HIS A 142 -0.47 4.57 8.57
CA HIS A 142 -1.18 4.34 7.31
C HIS A 142 -2.41 3.46 7.53
N THR A 143 -3.48 3.72 6.80
CA THR A 143 -4.64 2.84 6.66
C THR A 143 -5.21 2.92 5.25
N ASP A 144 -6.10 2.00 4.92
CA ASP A 144 -6.83 1.98 3.66
C ASP A 144 -8.28 1.55 3.89
N SER A 145 -9.10 1.66 2.85
CA SER A 145 -10.51 1.31 2.89
C SER A 145 -10.74 -0.12 3.37
N TRP A 146 -11.67 -0.28 4.30
CA TRP A 146 -12.09 -1.59 4.81
C TRP A 146 -12.96 -2.37 3.82
N MET A 147 -13.55 -1.66 2.86
CA MET A 147 -14.41 -2.22 1.82
C MET A 147 -13.76 -2.03 0.46
N SER A 148 -12.83 -2.92 0.14
CA SER A 148 -12.26 -2.98 -1.20
C SER A 148 -13.29 -3.57 -2.19
N TYR A 149 -13.11 -3.29 -3.48
CA TYR A 149 -13.94 -3.84 -4.56
C TYR A 149 -13.98 -5.39 -4.64
N ARG A 150 -13.14 -6.07 -3.83
CA ARG A 150 -13.11 -7.53 -3.70
C ARG A 150 -14.06 -8.06 -2.63
N VAL A 151 -14.57 -7.18 -1.75
CA VAL A 151 -15.42 -7.60 -0.63
C VAL A 151 -16.89 -7.51 -1.05
N PRO A 152 -17.63 -8.63 -1.00
CA PRO A 152 -19.07 -8.62 -1.26
C PRO A 152 -19.80 -7.70 -0.28
N LYS A 153 -20.83 -6.99 -0.78
CA LYS A 153 -21.59 -6.01 0.01
C LYS A 153 -22.24 -6.63 1.25
N GLU A 154 -22.63 -7.88 1.17
CA GLU A 154 -23.26 -8.63 2.27
C GLU A 154 -22.31 -8.81 3.48
N LYS A 155 -21.01 -8.73 3.25
CA LYS A 155 -19.97 -8.81 4.29
C LYS A 155 -19.66 -7.47 4.95
N GLU A 156 -20.25 -6.36 4.51
CA GLU A 156 -19.90 -5.01 4.98
C GLU A 156 -20.10 -4.85 6.49
N ALA A 157 -21.29 -5.14 7.01
CA ALA A 157 -21.59 -4.91 8.42
C ALA A 157 -20.74 -5.75 9.39
N PRO A 158 -20.58 -7.08 9.22
CA PRO A 158 -19.71 -7.88 10.08
C PRO A 158 -18.24 -7.46 9.97
N ARG A 159 -17.80 -7.07 8.78
CA ARG A 159 -16.42 -6.64 8.52
C ARG A 159 -16.12 -5.30 9.22
N ILE A 160 -17.02 -4.31 9.11
CA ILE A 160 -16.89 -3.03 9.82
C ILE A 160 -16.83 -3.28 11.34
N LYS A 161 -17.70 -4.14 11.88
CA LYS A 161 -17.71 -4.47 13.30
C LYS A 161 -16.36 -5.07 13.76
N ALA A 162 -15.78 -5.95 12.99
CA ALA A 162 -14.48 -6.57 13.29
C ALA A 162 -13.32 -5.56 13.21
N LEU A 163 -13.36 -4.64 12.25
CA LEU A 163 -12.30 -3.65 12.00
C LEU A 163 -12.41 -2.39 12.88
N MET A 164 -13.56 -2.11 13.47
CA MET A 164 -13.79 -0.91 14.29
C MET A 164 -12.75 -0.70 15.42
N PRO A 165 -12.24 -1.74 16.13
CA PRO A 165 -11.15 -1.58 17.08
C PRO A 165 -9.82 -1.09 16.48
N PHE A 166 -9.69 -1.17 15.15
CA PHE A 166 -8.52 -0.76 14.38
C PHE A 166 -8.72 0.57 13.65
N GLN A 167 -9.79 1.31 13.97
CA GLN A 167 -10.01 2.65 13.42
C GLN A 167 -8.88 3.59 13.82
N VAL A 168 -8.33 4.32 12.85
CA VAL A 168 -7.37 5.39 13.14
C VAL A 168 -8.13 6.61 13.63
N ASN A 169 -8.00 6.89 14.92
CA ASN A 169 -8.61 8.03 15.61
C ASN A 169 -7.57 8.77 16.45
N ALA A 170 -7.91 9.94 16.96
CA ALA A 170 -6.99 10.77 17.73
C ALA A 170 -6.43 10.06 18.98
N LYS A 171 -7.19 9.16 19.60
CA LYS A 171 -6.72 8.38 20.74
C LYS A 171 -5.62 7.39 20.31
N LEU A 172 -5.79 6.72 19.17
CA LEU A 172 -4.79 5.81 18.64
C LEU A 172 -3.52 6.57 18.23
N MET A 173 -3.67 7.72 17.56
CA MET A 173 -2.54 8.54 17.12
C MET A 173 -1.63 9.00 18.28
N LYS A 174 -2.18 9.19 19.48
CA LYS A 174 -1.39 9.55 20.69
C LYS A 174 -0.39 8.48 21.16
N TYR A 175 -0.54 7.23 20.73
CA TYR A 175 0.44 6.17 21.03
C TYR A 175 1.66 6.18 20.10
N SER A 176 1.62 6.95 19.02
CA SER A 176 2.72 7.09 18.09
C SER A 176 3.74 8.16 18.51
N ASN A 177 4.85 8.26 17.81
CA ASN A 177 5.86 9.31 18.01
C ASN A 177 5.54 10.55 17.15
N ASN A 178 4.45 11.25 17.45
CA ASN A 178 3.96 12.35 16.61
C ASN A 178 3.87 11.94 15.14
N ALA A 179 3.31 10.77 14.88
CA ALA A 179 3.20 10.25 13.53
C ALA A 179 2.33 11.12 12.63
N MET A 180 2.70 11.18 11.37
CA MET A 180 1.85 11.72 10.32
C MET A 180 0.88 10.64 9.84
N PHE A 181 -0.36 11.03 9.55
CA PHE A 181 -1.41 10.14 9.06
C PHE A 181 -1.42 10.11 7.53
N MET A 182 -1.56 8.91 6.97
CA MET A 182 -1.58 8.62 5.54
C MET A 182 -2.76 7.74 5.14
N HIS A 183 -3.31 7.98 3.96
CA HIS A 183 -4.37 7.19 3.34
C HIS A 183 -4.35 7.39 1.82
N CYS A 184 -4.43 6.31 1.05
CA CYS A 184 -4.36 6.40 -0.41
C CYS A 184 -5.58 7.05 -1.08
N LEU A 185 -6.64 7.33 -0.31
CA LEU A 185 -7.92 7.87 -0.76
C LEU A 185 -8.65 7.00 -1.82
N PRO A 186 -10.01 7.02 -1.86
CA PRO A 186 -10.91 7.80 -0.99
C PRO A 186 -11.04 7.18 0.41
N ALA A 187 -11.12 8.02 1.45
CA ALA A 187 -11.31 7.58 2.83
C ALA A 187 -12.78 7.67 3.26
N LYS A 188 -13.25 6.67 4.01
CA LYS A 188 -14.60 6.67 4.59
C LYS A 188 -14.54 7.13 6.04
N ARG A 189 -14.80 8.43 6.27
CA ARG A 189 -14.82 9.03 7.61
C ARG A 189 -15.82 8.32 8.53
N GLY A 190 -15.39 8.04 9.76
CA GLY A 190 -16.17 7.27 10.74
C GLY A 190 -16.01 5.74 10.59
N HIS A 191 -15.34 5.26 9.55
CA HIS A 191 -14.96 3.86 9.38
C HIS A 191 -13.47 3.68 9.71
N GLU A 192 -12.60 3.54 8.69
CA GLU A 192 -11.17 3.30 8.86
C GLU A 192 -10.42 4.48 9.52
N VAL A 193 -10.98 5.68 9.41
CA VAL A 193 -10.40 6.89 10.01
C VAL A 193 -11.50 7.84 10.47
N THR A 194 -11.24 8.59 11.55
CA THR A 194 -12.17 9.65 12.00
C THR A 194 -11.95 10.95 11.21
N GLY A 195 -13.01 11.78 11.11
CA GLY A 195 -12.89 13.12 10.53
C GLY A 195 -11.85 13.98 11.25
N GLU A 196 -11.76 13.86 12.58
CA GLU A 196 -10.77 14.58 13.40
C GLU A 196 -9.33 14.30 12.96
N VAL A 197 -8.97 13.04 12.66
CA VAL A 197 -7.64 12.69 12.18
C VAL A 197 -7.43 13.16 10.74
N MET A 198 -8.42 12.97 9.88
CA MET A 198 -8.36 13.39 8.47
C MET A 198 -8.10 14.90 8.30
N ASP A 199 -8.69 15.70 9.19
CA ASP A 199 -8.62 17.18 9.12
C ASP A 199 -7.54 17.75 10.07
N SER A 200 -6.79 16.90 10.74
CA SER A 200 -5.74 17.32 11.66
C SER A 200 -4.49 17.80 10.92
N PRO A 201 -3.62 18.63 11.56
CA PRO A 201 -2.32 18.99 11.02
C PRO A 201 -1.37 17.81 10.82
N ALA A 202 -1.64 16.66 11.44
CA ALA A 202 -0.86 15.43 11.25
C ALA A 202 -1.25 14.70 9.96
N SER A 203 -2.38 15.02 9.34
CA SER A 203 -2.82 14.40 8.08
C SER A 203 -2.04 14.97 6.89
N ILE A 204 -1.37 14.08 6.16
CA ILE A 204 -0.63 14.43 4.94
C ILE A 204 -1.23 13.77 3.69
N VAL A 205 -2.49 13.39 3.75
CA VAL A 205 -3.18 12.66 2.67
C VAL A 205 -3.27 13.44 1.37
N ILE A 206 -3.34 14.77 1.43
CA ILE A 206 -3.38 15.63 0.24
C ILE A 206 -2.01 15.69 -0.44
N ASP A 207 -0.93 15.91 0.32
CA ASP A 207 0.43 15.85 -0.21
C ASP A 207 0.74 14.46 -0.77
N GLN A 208 0.29 13.40 -0.10
CA GLN A 208 0.38 12.02 -0.56
C GLN A 208 -0.34 11.82 -1.91
N ALA A 209 -1.53 12.38 -2.07
CA ALA A 209 -2.28 12.32 -3.33
C ALA A 209 -1.59 13.09 -4.45
N GLU A 210 -1.06 14.29 -4.17
CA GLU A 210 -0.29 15.10 -5.12
C GLU A 210 0.98 14.38 -5.58
N ASN A 211 1.73 13.78 -4.67
CA ASN A 211 2.97 13.08 -4.96
C ASN A 211 2.80 11.84 -5.85
N ARG A 212 1.57 11.36 -6.02
CA ARG A 212 1.25 10.38 -7.06
C ARG A 212 1.61 10.90 -8.46
N LEU A 213 1.39 12.18 -8.73
CA LEU A 213 1.74 12.80 -10.01
C LEU A 213 3.26 12.76 -10.24
N TYR A 214 4.03 13.19 -9.25
CA TYR A 214 5.49 13.29 -9.37
C TYR A 214 6.18 11.92 -9.43
N ALA A 215 5.75 10.99 -8.58
CA ALA A 215 6.28 9.63 -8.58
C ALA A 215 6.02 8.91 -9.93
N GLN A 216 4.82 9.03 -10.49
CA GLN A 216 4.53 8.42 -11.79
C GLN A 216 5.28 9.09 -12.95
N LYS A 217 5.45 10.41 -12.93
CA LYS A 217 6.30 11.10 -13.92
C LYS A 217 7.75 10.57 -13.88
N ALA A 218 8.31 10.41 -12.68
CA ALA A 218 9.65 9.87 -12.50
C ALA A 218 9.78 8.44 -13.03
N ILE A 219 8.78 7.57 -12.76
CA ILE A 219 8.75 6.20 -13.27
C ILE A 219 8.71 6.19 -14.80
N LEU A 220 7.87 7.02 -15.41
CA LEU A 220 7.77 7.10 -16.87
C LEU A 220 9.09 7.55 -17.51
N LEU A 221 9.69 8.62 -16.99
CA LEU A 221 10.99 9.12 -17.49
C LEU A 221 12.08 8.06 -17.34
N TRP A 222 12.16 7.42 -16.17
CA TRP A 222 13.17 6.38 -15.92
C TRP A 222 13.03 5.16 -16.84
N LEU A 223 11.80 4.78 -17.20
CA LEU A 223 11.57 3.67 -18.14
C LEU A 223 11.85 4.06 -19.58
N LEU A 224 11.50 5.28 -20.01
CA LEU A 224 11.76 5.79 -21.36
C LEU A 224 13.26 5.97 -21.65
N GLU A 225 14.08 6.32 -20.65
CA GLU A 225 15.53 6.42 -20.80
C GLU A 225 16.22 5.07 -20.95
N ARG A 226 15.51 3.95 -20.72
CA ARG A 226 16.03 2.58 -20.73
C ARG A 226 15.34 1.66 -21.74
N ALA A 227 14.35 2.17 -22.46
CA ALA A 227 13.57 1.42 -23.45
C ALA A 227 14.32 1.27 -24.79
#